data_a379b836225cbbb3eb9e17d745322f3e
#
_entry.id   a379b836225cbbb3eb9e17d745322f3e
#
_cell.length_a   1.000
_cell.length_b   1.000
_cell.length_c   1.000
_cell.angle_alpha   90.00
_cell.angle_beta   90.00
_cell.angle_gamma   90.00
#
_symmetry.space_group_name_H-M   'P 1'
#
loop_
_entity.id
_entity.type
_entity.pdbx_description
1 polymer ?
#
loop_
_entity_poly.entity_id
_entity_poly.type
_entity_poly.pdbx_seq_one_letter_code
_entity_poly.pdbx_strand_id
1 'polypeptide(L)'
;MSEVQPSAVNRNCLACAFPFWDQLTPAEQEQLCRFTRPVKYRKGERVHSPVENCVGILLLRSGQLRAYLLSEDGRDITLYRLFQGEVCILSASCVMDSVNFDLYIDAEEDTEAYCIGAGVFRQLMQQNVYVRCYAYQMTAERFSDTMWTMQQILFMSADRRLAIFLTDELAKTGGADLHMTHDQIARYMGSAREVVSRLLKYFAGEGLVRLYRGGVEVLDKERLKRIAHGA
;
A
#
# COMPACT_ATOMS: atom_id res chain seq x y z
N MET A 1 -24.27 -18.99 14.37
CA MET A 1 -22.80 -18.92 14.44
C MET A 1 -22.27 -20.12 13.69
N SER A 2 -22.00 -19.97 12.42
CA SER A 2 -21.48 -21.06 11.58
C SER A 2 -19.95 -21.02 11.69
N GLU A 3 -19.37 -22.06 12.27
CA GLU A 3 -17.93 -22.30 12.26
C GLU A 3 -17.50 -22.51 10.80
N VAL A 4 -16.88 -21.45 10.24
CA VAL A 4 -16.13 -21.60 8.99
C VAL A 4 -14.88 -22.38 9.35
N GLN A 5 -14.83 -23.65 8.94
CA GLN A 5 -13.60 -24.44 9.02
C GLN A 5 -12.47 -23.65 8.35
N PRO A 6 -11.32 -23.47 9.01
CA PRO A 6 -10.19 -22.77 8.41
C PRO A 6 -9.73 -23.57 7.19
N SER A 7 -9.98 -23.06 6.00
CA SER A 7 -9.34 -23.57 4.79
C SER A 7 -7.83 -23.55 5.06
N ALA A 8 -7.19 -24.71 4.97
CA ALA A 8 -5.77 -24.85 5.29
C ALA A 8 -4.96 -23.79 4.56
N VAL A 9 -4.27 -22.95 5.33
CA VAL A 9 -3.36 -21.94 4.76
C VAL A 9 -2.36 -22.67 3.90
N ASN A 10 -2.23 -22.26 2.65
CA ASN A 10 -1.30 -22.89 1.73
C ASN A 10 0.13 -22.57 2.17
N ARG A 11 0.81 -23.55 2.77
CA ARG A 11 2.22 -23.46 3.22
C ARG A 11 3.14 -22.95 2.13
N ASN A 12 2.91 -23.36 0.87
CA ASN A 12 3.70 -22.91 -0.27
C ASN A 12 3.53 -21.41 -0.53
N CYS A 13 2.36 -20.84 -0.25
CA CYS A 13 2.11 -19.42 -0.40
C CYS A 13 2.95 -18.60 0.59
N LEU A 14 3.03 -19.03 1.86
CA LEU A 14 3.89 -18.38 2.85
C LEU A 14 5.37 -18.56 2.53
N ALA A 15 5.76 -19.75 2.07
CA ALA A 15 7.13 -20.03 1.66
C ALA A 15 7.60 -19.13 0.52
N CYS A 16 6.74 -18.87 -0.47
CA CYS A 16 7.06 -17.96 -1.57
C CYS A 16 7.08 -16.48 -1.15
N ALA A 17 6.27 -16.11 -0.16
CA ALA A 17 6.12 -14.71 0.24
C ALA A 17 7.18 -14.22 1.24
N PHE A 18 7.72 -15.14 2.05
CA PHE A 18 8.67 -14.78 3.10
C PHE A 18 10.09 -15.27 2.80
N PRO A 19 11.04 -14.36 2.48
CA PRO A 19 12.42 -14.74 2.15
C PRO A 19 13.16 -15.50 3.28
N PHE A 20 12.68 -15.36 4.50
CA PHE A 20 13.23 -16.05 5.67
C PHE A 20 12.68 -17.46 5.89
N TRP A 21 11.78 -17.95 5.03
CA TRP A 21 11.08 -19.22 5.24
C TRP A 21 12.01 -20.40 5.46
N ASP A 22 13.06 -20.51 4.65
CA ASP A 22 14.04 -21.61 4.74
C ASP A 22 14.98 -21.48 5.95
N GLN A 23 14.94 -20.34 6.64
CA GLN A 23 15.68 -20.07 7.87
C GLN A 23 14.85 -20.36 9.14
N LEU A 24 13.58 -20.76 8.96
CA LEU A 24 12.73 -21.20 10.04
C LEU A 24 12.92 -22.69 10.32
N THR A 25 12.91 -23.05 11.59
CA THR A 25 12.78 -24.46 11.99
C THR A 25 11.42 -25.02 11.60
N PRO A 26 11.26 -26.35 11.45
CA PRO A 26 9.96 -26.97 11.17
C PRO A 26 8.85 -26.55 12.17
N ALA A 27 9.21 -26.37 13.45
CA ALA A 27 8.28 -25.94 14.49
C ALA A 27 7.83 -24.48 14.30
N GLU A 28 8.74 -23.57 13.93
CA GLU A 28 8.44 -22.17 13.63
C GLU A 28 7.58 -22.05 12.38
N GLN A 29 7.85 -22.85 11.32
CA GLN A 29 7.03 -22.89 10.12
C GLN A 29 5.60 -23.37 10.43
N GLU A 30 5.47 -24.42 11.23
CA GLU A 30 4.16 -24.93 11.66
C GLU A 30 3.42 -23.88 12.50
N GLN A 31 4.09 -23.23 13.43
CA GLN A 31 3.54 -22.15 14.23
C GLN A 31 3.04 -20.99 13.36
N LEU A 32 3.83 -20.54 12.37
CA LEU A 32 3.43 -19.51 11.44
C LEU A 32 2.18 -19.91 10.66
N CYS A 33 2.14 -21.13 10.11
CA CYS A 33 0.97 -21.65 9.39
C CYS A 33 -0.28 -21.71 10.28
N ARG A 34 -0.14 -22.26 11.49
CA ARG A 34 -1.24 -22.43 12.44
C ARG A 34 -1.93 -21.13 12.84
N PHE A 35 -1.14 -20.05 12.99
CA PHE A 35 -1.64 -18.73 13.40
C PHE A 35 -1.84 -17.76 12.24
N THR A 36 -1.85 -18.26 11.01
CA THR A 36 -2.24 -17.54 9.82
C THR A 36 -3.65 -17.94 9.42
N ARG A 37 -4.48 -16.96 9.10
CA ARG A 37 -5.87 -17.20 8.65
C ARG A 37 -6.17 -16.40 7.38
N PRO A 38 -7.00 -16.89 6.47
CA PRO A 38 -7.51 -16.11 5.37
C PRO A 38 -8.48 -15.04 5.88
N VAL A 39 -8.39 -13.85 5.30
CA VAL A 39 -9.29 -12.72 5.56
C VAL A 39 -9.72 -12.11 4.23
N LYS A 40 -10.89 -11.49 4.22
CA LYS A 40 -11.44 -10.78 3.07
C LYS A 40 -11.97 -9.44 3.52
N TYR A 41 -11.71 -8.44 2.71
CA TYR A 41 -12.20 -7.09 2.89
C TYR A 41 -12.91 -6.64 1.62
N ARG A 42 -14.05 -6.01 1.77
CA ARG A 42 -14.77 -5.40 0.64
C ARG A 42 -14.15 -4.06 0.29
N LYS A 43 -14.30 -3.66 -0.95
CA LYS A 43 -13.94 -2.31 -1.38
C LYS A 43 -14.54 -1.24 -0.45
N GLY A 44 -13.70 -0.33 0.05
CA GLY A 44 -14.06 0.74 0.99
C GLY A 44 -14.11 0.32 2.46
N GLU A 45 -13.87 -0.96 2.77
CA GLU A 45 -13.85 -1.44 4.16
C GLU A 45 -12.57 -1.00 4.88
N ARG A 46 -12.73 -0.56 6.14
CA ARG A 46 -11.63 -0.23 7.04
C ARG A 46 -10.95 -1.53 7.49
N VAL A 47 -9.65 -1.63 7.19
CA VAL A 47 -8.80 -2.77 7.56
C VAL A 47 -8.11 -2.53 8.90
N HIS A 48 -7.66 -1.29 9.13
CA HIS A 48 -6.99 -0.88 10.36
C HIS A 48 -7.25 0.60 10.68
N SER A 49 -7.40 0.88 11.97
CA SER A 49 -7.44 2.26 12.51
C SER A 49 -6.72 2.32 13.87
N PRO A 50 -6.28 3.51 14.31
CA PRO A 50 -5.57 3.68 15.58
C PRO A 50 -6.37 3.25 16.82
N VAL A 51 -7.70 3.32 16.74
CA VAL A 51 -8.62 3.00 17.85
C VAL A 51 -8.91 1.51 17.94
N GLU A 52 -8.70 0.76 16.85
CA GLU A 52 -8.99 -0.66 16.79
C GLU A 52 -7.79 -1.51 17.24
N ASN A 53 -8.10 -2.73 17.68
CA ASN A 53 -7.05 -3.69 18.04
C ASN A 53 -6.18 -4.02 16.82
N CYS A 54 -4.93 -4.34 17.11
CA CYS A 54 -3.95 -4.79 16.12
C CYS A 54 -4.49 -5.96 15.28
N VAL A 55 -4.56 -5.76 13.98
CA VAL A 55 -5.10 -6.76 13.03
C VAL A 55 -4.17 -7.97 12.90
N GLY A 56 -2.87 -7.72 12.86
CA GLY A 56 -1.83 -8.67 12.50
C GLY A 56 -1.13 -8.27 11.21
N ILE A 57 -0.18 -9.08 10.77
CA ILE A 57 0.54 -8.86 9.52
C ILE A 57 -0.30 -9.40 8.36
N LEU A 58 -0.50 -8.58 7.33
CA LEU A 58 -1.29 -8.96 6.17
C LEU A 58 -0.37 -9.27 4.98
N LEU A 59 -0.51 -10.45 4.39
CA LEU A 59 0.06 -10.82 3.09
C LEU A 59 -1.08 -10.78 2.05
N LEU A 60 -1.01 -9.85 1.11
CA LEU A 60 -2.05 -9.67 0.09
C LEU A 60 -1.98 -10.77 -0.96
N ARG A 61 -3.13 -11.41 -1.21
CA ARG A 61 -3.32 -12.41 -2.26
C ARG A 61 -3.94 -11.82 -3.52
N SER A 62 -4.81 -10.84 -3.35
CA SER A 62 -5.44 -10.08 -4.44
C SER A 62 -5.98 -8.76 -3.91
N GLY A 63 -6.31 -7.84 -4.80
CA GLY A 63 -6.85 -6.53 -4.47
C GLY A 63 -5.77 -5.52 -4.10
N GLN A 64 -6.18 -4.44 -3.44
CA GLN A 64 -5.32 -3.31 -3.10
C GLN A 64 -5.69 -2.74 -1.74
N LEU A 65 -4.68 -2.47 -0.91
CA LEU A 65 -4.82 -1.70 0.32
C LEU A 65 -4.16 -0.32 0.17
N ARG A 66 -4.72 0.67 0.83
CA ARG A 66 -4.19 2.02 0.92
C ARG A 66 -3.89 2.37 2.38
N ALA A 67 -2.66 2.74 2.67
CA ALA A 67 -2.22 3.26 3.96
C ALA A 67 -2.14 4.79 3.91
N TYR A 68 -2.74 5.48 4.88
CA TYR A 68 -2.85 6.93 4.87
C TYR A 68 -2.93 7.53 6.28
N LEU A 69 -2.58 8.81 6.37
CA LEU A 69 -2.82 9.65 7.54
C LEU A 69 -4.12 10.43 7.33
N LEU A 70 -4.84 10.65 8.41
CA LEU A 70 -6.05 11.45 8.42
C LEU A 70 -5.86 12.65 9.35
N SER A 71 -6.08 13.86 8.85
CA SER A 71 -6.04 15.08 9.66
C SER A 71 -7.36 15.30 10.40
N GLU A 72 -7.36 16.17 11.43
CA GLU A 72 -8.55 16.49 12.22
C GLU A 72 -9.68 17.12 11.37
N ASP A 73 -9.35 17.83 10.30
CA ASP A 73 -10.30 18.42 9.35
C ASP A 73 -10.74 17.46 8.24
N GLY A 74 -10.41 16.16 8.35
CA GLY A 74 -10.86 15.09 7.47
C GLY A 74 -10.11 14.97 6.16
N ARG A 75 -8.99 15.67 5.98
CA ARG A 75 -8.10 15.48 4.82
C ARG A 75 -7.23 14.25 5.02
N ASP A 76 -7.10 13.44 3.99
CA ASP A 76 -6.24 12.27 4.01
C ASP A 76 -5.01 12.44 3.10
N ILE A 77 -3.88 11.87 3.53
CA ILE A 77 -2.64 11.82 2.76
C ILE A 77 -2.23 10.36 2.63
N THR A 78 -2.23 9.85 1.41
CA THR A 78 -1.75 8.50 1.11
C THR A 78 -0.24 8.44 1.33
N LEU A 79 0.20 7.53 2.18
CA LEU A 79 1.62 7.25 2.40
C LEU A 79 2.13 6.26 1.36
N TYR A 80 1.41 5.15 1.20
CA TYR A 80 1.72 4.11 0.21
C TYR A 80 0.48 3.26 -0.07
N ARG A 81 0.56 2.48 -1.13
CA ARG A 81 -0.41 1.45 -1.48
C ARG A 81 0.27 0.09 -1.50
N LEU A 82 -0.50 -0.95 -1.25
CA LEU A 82 -0.05 -2.33 -1.21
C LEU A 82 -0.84 -3.14 -2.23
N PHE A 83 -0.16 -3.98 -2.97
CA PHE A 83 -0.70 -4.81 -4.05
C PHE A 83 -0.50 -6.29 -3.77
N GLN A 84 -0.98 -7.13 -4.67
CA GLN A 84 -0.81 -8.58 -4.58
C GLN A 84 0.67 -8.97 -4.38
N GLY A 85 0.91 -9.86 -3.44
CA GLY A 85 2.24 -10.36 -3.07
C GLY A 85 2.97 -9.51 -2.02
N GLU A 86 2.48 -8.30 -1.72
CA GLU A 86 3.11 -7.42 -0.73
C GLU A 86 2.63 -7.70 0.69
N VAL A 87 3.49 -7.39 1.65
CA VAL A 87 3.24 -7.57 3.08
C VAL A 87 2.99 -6.23 3.75
N CYS A 88 1.86 -6.12 4.45
CA CYS A 88 1.56 -5.00 5.32
C CYS A 88 2.00 -5.31 6.75
N ILE A 89 3.15 -4.77 7.16
CA ILE A 89 3.64 -4.94 8.53
C ILE A 89 3.06 -3.90 9.49
N LEU A 90 2.73 -2.70 8.98
CA LEU A 90 2.18 -1.61 9.81
C LEU A 90 0.73 -1.85 10.25
N SER A 91 0.00 -2.80 9.65
CA SER A 91 -1.29 -3.30 10.18
C SER A 91 -1.12 -4.00 11.53
N ALA A 92 0.11 -4.34 11.88
CA ALA A 92 0.53 -4.90 13.16
C ALA A 92 1.43 -3.91 13.93
N SER A 93 1.04 -2.64 14.02
CA SER A 93 1.80 -1.59 14.74
C SER A 93 2.17 -2.00 16.17
N CYS A 94 1.34 -2.82 16.80
CA CYS A 94 1.59 -3.40 18.11
C CYS A 94 2.80 -4.36 18.16
N VAL A 95 3.33 -4.82 17.03
CA VAL A 95 4.54 -5.65 16.96
C VAL A 95 5.81 -4.79 17.07
N MET A 96 5.69 -3.51 16.74
CA MET A 96 6.76 -2.54 16.80
C MET A 96 6.44 -1.46 17.83
N ASP A 97 7.12 -1.49 18.97
CA ASP A 97 6.90 -0.58 20.10
C ASP A 97 7.22 0.91 19.76
N SER A 98 7.76 1.19 18.58
CA SER A 98 8.23 2.52 18.15
C SER A 98 7.32 3.25 17.16
N VAL A 99 6.17 2.69 16.79
CA VAL A 99 5.22 3.36 15.86
C VAL A 99 4.29 4.27 16.66
N ASN A 100 4.49 5.59 16.53
CA ASN A 100 3.81 6.63 17.33
C ASN A 100 2.90 7.53 16.49
N PHE A 101 2.37 7.04 15.36
CA PHE A 101 1.47 7.83 14.50
C PHE A 101 0.21 7.05 14.17
N ASP A 102 -0.86 7.81 13.95
CA ASP A 102 -2.18 7.28 13.62
C ASP A 102 -2.24 6.87 12.16
N LEU A 103 -2.13 5.56 11.89
CA LEU A 103 -2.21 4.99 10.56
C LEU A 103 -3.60 4.41 10.32
N TYR A 104 -4.17 4.75 9.17
CA TYR A 104 -5.40 4.15 8.65
C TYR A 104 -5.07 3.28 7.44
N ILE A 105 -5.75 2.14 7.33
CA ILE A 105 -5.62 1.24 6.17
C ILE A 105 -7.03 0.88 5.71
N ASP A 106 -7.34 1.18 4.45
CA ASP A 106 -8.59 0.83 3.79
C ASP A 106 -8.35 -0.08 2.59
N ALA A 107 -9.32 -0.92 2.28
CA ALA A 107 -9.36 -1.71 1.06
C ALA A 107 -9.88 -0.84 -0.11
N GLU A 108 -9.05 -0.60 -1.11
CA GLU A 108 -9.42 0.16 -2.32
C GLU A 108 -10.19 -0.69 -3.34
N GLU A 109 -10.03 -2.01 -3.24
CA GLU A 109 -10.70 -3.04 -4.03
C GLU A 109 -11.12 -4.17 -3.11
N ASP A 110 -11.96 -5.10 -3.60
CA ASP A 110 -12.21 -6.36 -2.90
C ASP A 110 -10.88 -7.10 -2.74
N THR A 111 -10.45 -7.28 -1.50
CA THR A 111 -9.11 -7.73 -1.15
C THR A 111 -9.16 -9.04 -0.39
N GLU A 112 -8.37 -10.02 -0.84
CA GLU A 112 -8.09 -11.24 -0.09
C GLU A 112 -6.66 -11.19 0.45
N ALA A 113 -6.48 -11.55 1.71
CA ALA A 113 -5.18 -11.60 2.34
C ALA A 113 -5.06 -12.80 3.30
N TYR A 114 -3.83 -13.15 3.64
CA TYR A 114 -3.53 -13.94 4.83
C TYR A 114 -3.19 -12.99 5.97
N CYS A 115 -3.83 -13.20 7.11
CA CYS A 115 -3.57 -12.45 8.34
C CYS A 115 -2.77 -13.34 9.29
N ILE A 116 -1.55 -12.94 9.59
CA ILE A 116 -0.65 -13.60 10.56
C ILE A 116 -0.83 -12.91 11.90
N GLY A 117 -1.10 -13.69 12.93
CA GLY A 117 -1.30 -13.16 14.27
C GLY A 117 -0.08 -12.38 14.79
N ALA A 118 -0.30 -11.17 15.25
CA ALA A 118 0.75 -10.25 15.72
C ALA A 118 1.61 -10.86 16.85
N GLY A 119 0.98 -11.59 17.79
CA GLY A 119 1.70 -12.24 18.91
C GLY A 119 2.71 -13.28 18.45
N VAL A 120 2.32 -14.12 17.48
CA VAL A 120 3.21 -15.14 16.91
C VAL A 120 4.36 -14.49 16.14
N PHE A 121 4.06 -13.49 15.33
CA PHE A 121 5.12 -12.82 14.59
C PHE A 121 6.11 -12.09 15.52
N ARG A 122 5.62 -11.45 16.58
CA ARG A 122 6.47 -10.85 17.63
C ARG A 122 7.37 -11.90 18.30
N GLN A 123 6.83 -13.07 18.65
CA GLN A 123 7.61 -14.16 19.23
C GLN A 123 8.69 -14.64 18.26
N LEU A 124 8.36 -14.85 16.98
CA LEU A 124 9.32 -15.23 15.95
C LEU A 124 10.42 -14.18 15.79
N MET A 125 10.09 -12.88 15.79
CA MET A 125 11.10 -11.81 15.75
C MET A 125 12.06 -11.85 16.93
N GLN A 126 11.60 -12.25 18.11
CA GLN A 126 12.47 -12.36 19.30
C GLN A 126 13.43 -13.56 19.21
N GLN A 127 12.96 -14.67 18.65
CA GLN A 127 13.68 -15.95 18.63
C GLN A 127 14.54 -16.13 17.37
N ASN A 128 14.12 -15.58 16.24
CA ASN A 128 14.76 -15.78 14.94
C ASN A 128 15.25 -14.45 14.34
N VAL A 129 16.56 -14.35 14.15
CA VAL A 129 17.21 -13.14 13.63
C VAL A 129 16.77 -12.79 12.21
N TYR A 130 16.49 -13.79 11.37
CA TYR A 130 16.08 -13.57 9.99
C TYR A 130 14.68 -12.95 9.90
N VAL A 131 13.75 -13.41 10.75
CA VAL A 131 12.41 -12.80 10.87
C VAL A 131 12.52 -11.36 11.34
N ARG A 132 13.37 -11.12 12.34
CA ARG A 132 13.60 -9.78 12.86
C ARG A 132 14.22 -8.85 11.83
N CYS A 133 15.24 -9.31 11.08
CA CYS A 133 15.86 -8.53 10.00
C CYS A 133 14.84 -8.19 8.92
N TYR A 134 14.01 -9.15 8.50
CA TYR A 134 12.95 -8.93 7.54
C TYR A 134 11.95 -7.86 8.01
N ALA A 135 11.49 -7.94 9.26
CA ALA A 135 10.58 -6.97 9.81
C ALA A 135 11.15 -5.54 9.80
N TYR A 136 12.42 -5.37 10.20
CA TYR A 136 13.08 -4.08 10.15
C TYR A 136 13.33 -3.59 8.72
N GLN A 137 13.66 -4.49 7.79
CA GLN A 137 13.80 -4.14 6.38
C GLN A 137 12.48 -3.60 5.81
N MET A 138 11.37 -4.31 6.02
CA MET A 138 10.04 -3.85 5.60
C MET A 138 9.69 -2.48 6.20
N THR A 139 10.04 -2.25 7.46
CA THR A 139 9.81 -0.96 8.11
C THR A 139 10.65 0.14 7.49
N ALA A 140 11.92 -0.13 7.20
CA ALA A 140 12.81 0.83 6.55
C ALA A 140 12.31 1.18 5.13
N GLU A 141 11.80 0.21 4.39
CA GLU A 141 11.18 0.44 3.08
C GLU A 141 9.94 1.36 3.21
N ARG A 142 9.04 1.08 4.16
CA ARG A 142 7.86 1.94 4.40
C ARG A 142 8.22 3.33 4.90
N PHE A 143 9.28 3.45 5.70
CA PHE A 143 9.84 4.75 6.08
C PHE A 143 10.34 5.52 4.84
N SER A 144 11.08 4.86 3.95
CA SER A 144 11.57 5.46 2.71
C SER A 144 10.43 5.95 1.82
N ASP A 145 9.40 5.12 1.61
CA ASP A 145 8.19 5.48 0.84
C ASP A 145 7.50 6.72 1.43
N THR A 146 7.38 6.76 2.76
CA THR A 146 6.76 7.88 3.47
C THR A 146 7.58 9.15 3.35
N MET A 147 8.91 9.06 3.49
CA MET A 147 9.82 10.19 3.32
C MET A 147 9.81 10.73 1.88
N TRP A 148 9.72 9.84 0.89
CA TRP A 148 9.55 10.24 -0.50
C TRP A 148 8.24 10.99 -0.73
N THR A 149 7.12 10.50 -0.19
CA THR A 149 5.82 11.19 -0.25
C THR A 149 5.90 12.57 0.42
N MET A 150 6.52 12.65 1.59
CA MET A 150 6.71 13.91 2.30
C MET A 150 7.58 14.90 1.50
N GLN A 151 8.67 14.43 0.91
CA GLN A 151 9.54 15.25 0.05
C GLN A 151 8.77 15.80 -1.15
N GLN A 152 7.94 15.00 -1.79
CA GLN A 152 7.10 15.46 -2.89
C GLN A 152 6.14 16.57 -2.45
N ILE A 153 5.45 16.39 -1.32
CA ILE A 153 4.47 17.36 -0.82
C ILE A 153 5.12 18.69 -0.44
N LEU A 154 6.28 18.64 0.21
CA LEU A 154 6.97 19.83 0.73
C LEU A 154 7.74 20.62 -0.32
N PHE A 155 8.33 19.95 -1.30
CA PHE A 155 9.36 20.58 -2.16
C PHE A 155 9.07 20.51 -3.66
N MET A 156 8.04 19.77 -4.10
CA MET A 156 7.72 19.66 -5.53
C MET A 156 6.44 20.40 -5.88
N SER A 157 6.44 21.04 -7.06
CA SER A 157 5.26 21.66 -7.63
C SER A 157 4.17 20.59 -7.93
N ALA A 158 2.91 21.00 -7.94
CA ALA A 158 1.80 20.07 -8.10
C ALA A 158 1.75 19.42 -9.51
N ASP A 159 2.20 20.12 -10.54
CA ASP A 159 2.33 19.61 -11.91
C ASP A 159 3.41 18.52 -11.98
N ARG A 160 4.57 18.74 -11.36
CA ARG A 160 5.63 17.75 -11.25
C ARG A 160 5.15 16.49 -10.51
N ARG A 161 4.46 16.65 -9.38
CA ARG A 161 3.88 15.53 -8.63
C ARG A 161 2.86 14.75 -9.45
N LEU A 162 2.02 15.45 -10.23
CA LEU A 162 1.08 14.81 -11.13
C LEU A 162 1.80 14.02 -12.23
N ALA A 163 2.87 14.57 -12.80
CA ALA A 163 3.66 13.88 -13.82
C ALA A 163 4.34 12.62 -13.25
N ILE A 164 4.93 12.69 -12.05
CA ILE A 164 5.48 11.53 -11.32
C ILE A 164 4.40 10.49 -11.13
N PHE A 165 3.25 10.87 -10.55
CA PHE A 165 2.14 9.95 -10.28
C PHE A 165 1.67 9.22 -11.54
N LEU A 166 1.41 9.95 -12.63
CA LEU A 166 0.97 9.36 -13.89
C LEU A 166 2.04 8.40 -14.47
N THR A 167 3.31 8.76 -14.38
CA THR A 167 4.43 7.93 -14.86
C THR A 167 4.54 6.62 -14.05
N ASP A 168 4.42 6.71 -12.73
CA ASP A 168 4.49 5.55 -11.82
C ASP A 168 3.30 4.60 -12.05
N GLU A 169 2.08 5.14 -12.22
CA GLU A 169 0.91 4.32 -12.51
C GLU A 169 1.02 3.61 -13.88
N LEU A 170 1.56 4.28 -14.89
CA LEU A 170 1.82 3.65 -16.18
C LEU A 170 2.82 2.51 -16.08
N ALA A 171 3.85 2.67 -15.25
CA ALA A 171 4.83 1.61 -15.02
C ALA A 171 4.21 0.36 -14.37
N LYS A 172 3.23 0.55 -13.48
CA LYS A 172 2.50 -0.54 -12.82
C LYS A 172 1.52 -1.24 -13.74
N THR A 173 0.79 -0.48 -14.54
CA THR A 173 -0.27 -1.03 -15.43
C THR A 173 0.27 -1.57 -16.75
N GLY A 174 1.48 -1.17 -17.14
CA GLY A 174 2.09 -1.53 -18.43
C GLY A 174 1.42 -0.90 -19.65
N GLY A 175 0.36 -0.09 -19.45
CA GLY A 175 -0.46 0.54 -20.48
C GLY A 175 -0.15 2.02 -20.73
N ALA A 176 -1.08 2.69 -21.38
CA ALA A 176 -1.12 4.15 -21.53
C ALA A 176 -2.37 4.75 -20.87
N ASP A 177 -3.28 3.89 -20.45
CA ASP A 177 -4.63 4.23 -20.01
C ASP A 177 -4.77 3.97 -18.50
N LEU A 178 -5.20 4.99 -17.76
CA LEU A 178 -5.37 4.96 -16.32
C LEU A 178 -6.85 5.16 -15.97
N HIS A 179 -7.51 4.10 -15.53
CA HIS A 179 -8.90 4.12 -15.10
C HIS A 179 -9.04 4.67 -13.68
N MET A 180 -8.82 5.97 -13.51
CA MET A 180 -8.90 6.67 -12.23
C MET A 180 -9.66 7.99 -12.37
N THR A 181 -10.52 8.26 -11.40
CA THR A 181 -11.18 9.55 -11.27
C THR A 181 -10.20 10.63 -10.79
N HIS A 182 -10.47 11.90 -11.09
CA HIS A 182 -9.68 13.03 -10.57
C HIS A 182 -9.62 13.05 -9.04
N ASP A 183 -10.65 12.55 -8.38
CA ASP A 183 -10.74 12.43 -6.95
C ASP A 183 -9.76 11.37 -6.39
N GLN A 184 -9.70 10.21 -7.03
CA GLN A 184 -8.73 9.17 -6.70
C GLN A 184 -7.29 9.64 -6.91
N ILE A 185 -7.02 10.29 -8.03
CA ILE A 185 -5.69 10.87 -8.32
C ILE A 185 -5.32 11.90 -7.25
N ALA A 186 -6.24 12.79 -6.88
CA ALA A 186 -6.03 13.80 -5.85
C ALA A 186 -5.69 13.18 -4.50
N ARG A 187 -6.45 12.16 -4.11
CA ARG A 187 -6.25 11.40 -2.88
C ARG A 187 -4.87 10.72 -2.83
N TYR A 188 -4.46 10.09 -3.94
CA TYR A 188 -3.15 9.42 -4.00
C TYR A 188 -1.97 10.40 -4.01
N MET A 189 -2.17 11.58 -4.57
CA MET A 189 -1.15 12.64 -4.59
C MET A 189 -1.12 13.50 -3.30
N GLY A 190 -2.05 13.31 -2.37
CA GLY A 190 -2.22 14.22 -1.23
C GLY A 190 -2.51 15.68 -1.68
N SER A 191 -3.42 15.85 -2.63
CA SER A 191 -3.76 17.15 -3.22
C SER A 191 -5.28 17.36 -3.27
N ALA A 192 -5.73 18.59 -3.45
CA ALA A 192 -7.16 18.88 -3.65
C ALA A 192 -7.60 18.48 -5.07
N ARG A 193 -8.83 17.95 -5.19
CA ARG A 193 -9.43 17.55 -6.47
C ARG A 193 -9.43 18.66 -7.51
N GLU A 194 -9.70 19.88 -7.08
CA GLU A 194 -9.76 21.07 -7.94
C GLU A 194 -8.39 21.36 -8.56
N VAL A 195 -7.31 21.19 -7.79
CA VAL A 195 -5.93 21.35 -8.26
C VAL A 195 -5.61 20.31 -9.32
N VAL A 196 -5.90 19.04 -9.03
CA VAL A 196 -5.68 17.94 -9.99
C VAL A 196 -6.50 18.12 -11.25
N SER A 197 -7.78 18.48 -11.13
CA SER A 197 -8.65 18.74 -12.30
C SER A 197 -8.11 19.84 -13.18
N ARG A 198 -7.61 20.92 -12.61
CA ARG A 198 -7.01 22.04 -13.35
C ARG A 198 -5.71 21.60 -14.05
N LEU A 199 -4.84 20.88 -13.37
CA LEU A 199 -3.59 20.39 -13.94
C LEU A 199 -3.80 19.37 -15.05
N LEU A 200 -4.75 18.45 -14.90
CA LEU A 200 -5.10 17.49 -15.94
C LEU A 200 -5.67 18.19 -17.19
N LYS A 201 -6.48 19.24 -17.02
CA LYS A 201 -6.94 20.07 -18.15
C LYS A 201 -5.79 20.80 -18.83
N TYR A 202 -4.84 21.32 -18.06
CA TYR A 202 -3.63 21.94 -18.60
C TYR A 202 -2.80 20.90 -19.39
N PHE A 203 -2.54 19.72 -18.84
CA PHE A 203 -1.83 18.64 -19.53
C PHE A 203 -2.55 18.18 -20.80
N ALA A 204 -3.89 18.19 -20.79
CA ALA A 204 -4.67 17.86 -21.99
C ALA A 204 -4.53 18.95 -23.07
N GLY A 205 -4.53 20.23 -22.70
CA GLY A 205 -4.27 21.35 -23.60
C GLY A 205 -2.88 21.32 -24.25
N GLU A 206 -1.89 20.84 -23.49
CA GLU A 206 -0.51 20.62 -23.97
C GLU A 206 -0.32 19.33 -24.78
N GLY A 207 -1.36 18.51 -24.95
CA GLY A 207 -1.30 17.24 -25.67
C GLY A 207 -0.55 16.12 -24.95
N LEU A 208 -0.32 16.26 -23.64
CA LEU A 208 0.35 15.24 -22.82
C LEU A 208 -0.58 14.08 -22.47
N VAL A 209 -1.86 14.39 -22.23
CA VAL A 209 -2.89 13.43 -21.87
C VAL A 209 -4.19 13.68 -22.61
N ARG A 210 -5.04 12.68 -22.71
CA ARG A 210 -6.44 12.78 -23.13
C ARG A 210 -7.34 12.39 -21.96
N LEU A 211 -8.32 13.26 -21.67
CA LEU A 211 -9.27 13.01 -20.58
C LEU A 211 -10.54 12.38 -21.16
N TYR A 212 -11.06 11.38 -20.48
CA TYR A 212 -12.35 10.77 -20.77
C TYR A 212 -13.11 10.47 -19.46
N ARG A 213 -14.37 10.06 -19.58
CA ARG A 213 -15.20 9.79 -18.40
C ARG A 213 -14.63 8.59 -17.60
N GLY A 214 -14.07 8.89 -16.42
CA GLY A 214 -13.52 7.87 -15.50
C GLY A 214 -12.06 7.51 -15.73
N GLY A 215 -11.33 8.23 -16.61
CA GLY A 215 -9.93 7.94 -16.84
C GLY A 215 -9.11 9.02 -17.51
N VAL A 216 -7.83 8.73 -17.62
CA VAL A 216 -6.79 9.57 -18.21
C VAL A 216 -5.92 8.68 -19.10
N GLU A 217 -5.84 9.01 -20.39
CA GLU A 217 -4.91 8.36 -21.31
C GLU A 217 -3.67 9.24 -21.50
N VAL A 218 -2.49 8.67 -21.32
CA VAL A 218 -1.22 9.38 -21.53
C VAL A 218 -0.81 9.27 -23.00
N LEU A 219 -0.69 10.41 -23.67
CA LEU A 219 -0.35 10.51 -25.09
C LEU A 219 1.17 10.65 -25.31
N ASP A 220 1.85 11.45 -24.49
CA ASP A 220 3.29 11.73 -24.60
C ASP A 220 4.02 11.33 -23.30
N LYS A 221 4.43 10.07 -23.22
CA LYS A 221 5.15 9.51 -22.08
C LYS A 221 6.51 10.17 -21.85
N GLU A 222 7.21 10.52 -22.93
CA GLU A 222 8.57 11.05 -22.82
C GLU A 222 8.56 12.50 -22.33
N ARG A 223 7.62 13.30 -22.78
CA ARG A 223 7.47 14.68 -22.28
C ARG A 223 6.99 14.66 -20.82
N LEU A 224 6.10 13.73 -20.46
CA LEU A 224 5.62 13.56 -19.08
C LEU A 224 6.78 13.18 -18.14
N LYS A 225 7.66 12.27 -18.56
CA LYS A 225 8.87 11.91 -17.79
C LYS A 225 9.81 13.10 -17.60
N ARG A 226 9.99 13.95 -18.62
CA ARG A 226 10.81 15.17 -18.46
C ARG A 226 10.26 16.08 -17.37
N ILE A 227 8.96 16.34 -17.37
CA ILE A 227 8.31 17.12 -16.31
C ILE A 227 8.51 16.45 -14.94
N ALA A 228 8.35 15.13 -14.84
CA ALA A 228 8.59 14.39 -13.60
C ALA A 228 10.03 14.55 -13.08
N HIS A 229 11.02 14.66 -13.97
CA HIS A 229 12.41 14.88 -13.58
C HIS A 229 12.77 16.37 -13.35
N GLY A 230 11.85 17.29 -13.64
CA GLY A 230 12.05 18.72 -13.44
C GLY A 230 12.86 19.40 -14.55
N ALA A 231 12.78 18.84 -15.76
CA ALA A 231 13.43 19.36 -16.97
C ALA A 231 12.41 20.06 -17.88
#